data_49c95b50df42d787ea7d2ac0b3670a6f
#
_entry.id   49c95b50df42d787ea7d2ac0b3670a6f
#
_cell.length_a   1.000
_cell.length_b   1.000
_cell.length_c   1.000
_cell.angle_alpha   90.00
_cell.angle_beta   90.00
_cell.angle_gamma   90.00
#
_symmetry.space_group_name_H-M   'P 1'
#
loop_
_entity.id
_entity.type
_entity.pdbx_description
1 polymer ?
#
loop_
_entity_poly.entity_id
_entity_poly.type
_entity_poly.pdbx_seq_one_letter_code
_entity_poly.pdbx_strand_id
1 'polypeptide(L)'
;RIYASENGNADFTDAKVLQINIETSDGFGIVAGIEYGDRIFFFGKRNAYIIDDTNTDVTKWGYEAAQWEGGAAHERLVCKTPNDVVVVTEDLDIYSLTAVQSYGDYKAASLIKSAHIDNWITSNIDKAQINKFHIIYDPELRAVKLFVVRIGQTQIDTCLVFFVDLGAENGWSKHKYSSTNFASCSTLVRVSAGSWKIYTGGYNGFVYQLETATFNDDGAAYYNGFVTPYIDA
;
A
#
# COMPACT_ATOMS: atom_id res chain seq x y z
N ARG A 1 14.12 -6.34 -15.35
CA ARG A 1 14.28 -7.79 -15.51
C ARG A 1 13.80 -8.48 -14.25
N ILE A 2 13.08 -9.57 -14.42
CA ILE A 2 12.64 -10.45 -13.35
C ILE A 2 13.29 -11.80 -13.57
N TYR A 3 13.76 -12.41 -12.51
CA TYR A 3 14.34 -13.74 -12.52
C TYR A 3 13.49 -14.66 -11.65
N ALA A 4 13.13 -15.81 -12.19
CA ALA A 4 12.46 -16.88 -11.43
C ALA A 4 13.38 -18.10 -11.39
N SER A 5 13.60 -18.65 -10.20
CA SER A 5 14.30 -19.91 -10.02
C SER A 5 13.35 -21.10 -10.21
N GLU A 6 13.92 -22.28 -10.44
CA GLU A 6 13.15 -23.52 -10.43
C GLU A 6 12.47 -23.72 -9.07
N ASN A 7 11.28 -24.31 -9.08
CA ASN A 7 10.51 -24.54 -7.85
C ASN A 7 11.31 -25.35 -6.82
N GLY A 8 11.40 -24.83 -5.61
CA GLY A 8 12.16 -25.43 -4.52
C GLY A 8 13.68 -25.17 -4.56
N ASN A 9 14.17 -24.43 -5.53
CA ASN A 9 15.58 -24.06 -5.65
C ASN A 9 15.75 -22.54 -5.54
N ALA A 10 16.57 -22.08 -4.62
CA ALA A 10 16.90 -20.66 -4.46
C ALA A 10 18.14 -20.23 -5.28
N ASP A 11 18.68 -21.11 -6.09
CA ASP A 11 19.85 -20.81 -6.93
C ASP A 11 19.43 -20.19 -8.26
N PHE A 12 19.94 -19.01 -8.54
CA PHE A 12 19.72 -18.26 -9.77
C PHE A 12 20.86 -18.39 -10.79
N THR A 13 21.81 -19.27 -10.54
CA THR A 13 23.01 -19.44 -11.40
C THR A 13 22.84 -20.51 -12.48
N ASP A 14 21.80 -21.31 -12.42
CA ASP A 14 21.60 -22.45 -13.37
C ASP A 14 20.87 -21.99 -14.64
N ALA A 15 21.07 -22.75 -15.71
CA ALA A 15 20.44 -22.57 -17.02
C ALA A 15 18.88 -22.69 -17.02
N LYS A 16 18.31 -23.06 -15.88
CA LYS A 16 16.86 -23.18 -15.67
C LYS A 16 16.22 -21.91 -15.09
N VAL A 17 16.97 -20.83 -14.97
CA VAL A 17 16.42 -19.55 -14.52
C VAL A 17 15.66 -18.88 -15.65
N LEU A 18 14.37 -18.66 -15.47
CA LEU A 18 13.62 -17.81 -16.37
C LEU A 18 14.02 -16.35 -16.17
N GLN A 19 14.39 -15.70 -17.25
CA GLN A 19 14.56 -14.26 -17.29
C GLN A 19 13.40 -13.64 -18.08
N ILE A 20 12.55 -12.89 -17.39
CA ILE A 20 11.50 -12.10 -18.02
C ILE A 20 12.00 -10.67 -18.19
N ASN A 21 12.12 -10.22 -19.44
CA ASN A 21 12.44 -8.83 -19.76
C ASN A 21 11.13 -8.09 -19.98
N ILE A 22 10.73 -7.27 -19.03
CA ILE A 22 9.60 -6.36 -19.19
C ILE A 22 10.15 -5.06 -19.79
N GLU A 23 9.71 -4.74 -21.00
CA GLU A 23 9.96 -3.44 -21.63
C GLU A 23 8.88 -2.48 -21.20
N THR A 24 9.21 -1.59 -20.28
CA THR A 24 8.30 -0.55 -19.82
C THR A 24 8.24 0.56 -20.85
N SER A 25 7.04 0.93 -21.31
CA SER A 25 6.85 1.96 -22.31
C SER A 25 7.26 3.37 -21.86
N ASP A 26 7.40 3.56 -20.55
CA ASP A 26 7.79 4.83 -19.91
C ASP A 26 9.29 4.95 -19.61
N GLY A 27 10.07 3.90 -19.91
CA GLY A 27 11.51 3.86 -19.65
C GLY A 27 11.91 3.73 -18.19
N PHE A 28 10.94 3.65 -17.25
CA PHE A 28 11.19 3.40 -15.84
C PHE A 28 11.23 1.91 -15.55
N GLY A 29 12.02 1.52 -14.55
CA GLY A 29 12.08 0.12 -14.09
C GLY A 29 10.87 -0.28 -13.24
N ILE A 30 10.81 -1.57 -12.90
CA ILE A 30 9.87 -2.09 -11.90
C ILE A 30 10.25 -1.51 -10.53
N VAL A 31 9.25 -1.00 -9.81
CA VAL A 31 9.43 -0.39 -8.48
C VAL A 31 8.87 -1.25 -7.36
N ALA A 32 7.86 -2.06 -7.64
CA ALA A 32 7.25 -2.93 -6.63
C ALA A 32 6.76 -4.24 -7.25
N GLY A 33 6.64 -5.28 -6.41
CA GLY A 33 6.01 -6.54 -6.78
C GLY A 33 5.20 -7.09 -5.62
N ILE A 34 4.08 -7.72 -5.91
CA ILE A 34 3.19 -8.31 -4.91
C ILE A 34 2.46 -9.53 -5.49
N GLU A 35 2.31 -10.54 -4.68
CA GLU A 35 1.46 -11.70 -4.97
C GLU A 35 0.01 -11.39 -4.55
N TYR A 36 -0.94 -11.62 -5.46
CA TYR A 36 -2.36 -11.52 -5.15
C TYR A 36 -3.17 -12.54 -5.93
N GLY A 37 -4.00 -13.31 -5.22
CA GLY A 37 -4.68 -14.45 -5.78
C GLY A 37 -3.69 -15.54 -6.20
N ASP A 38 -3.78 -15.94 -7.45
CA ASP A 38 -2.89 -16.90 -8.13
C ASP A 38 -1.97 -16.20 -9.15
N ARG A 39 -1.73 -14.92 -8.98
CA ARG A 39 -0.94 -14.08 -9.89
C ARG A 39 0.10 -13.26 -9.16
N ILE A 40 1.16 -12.92 -9.86
CA ILE A 40 2.18 -11.99 -9.39
C ILE A 40 2.05 -10.68 -10.16
N PHE A 41 1.86 -9.58 -9.43
CA PHE A 41 1.80 -8.24 -9.99
C PHE A 41 3.14 -7.55 -9.84
N PHE A 42 3.58 -6.88 -10.90
CA PHE A 42 4.72 -5.99 -10.89
C PHE A 42 4.29 -4.60 -11.33
N PHE A 43 4.70 -3.62 -10.58
CA PHE A 43 4.38 -2.22 -10.82
C PHE A 43 5.62 -1.48 -11.28
N GLY A 44 5.53 -0.83 -12.43
CA GLY A 44 6.36 0.30 -12.78
C GLY A 44 5.78 1.58 -12.18
N LYS A 45 6.30 2.74 -12.56
CA LYS A 45 5.77 4.03 -12.10
C LYS A 45 4.41 4.37 -12.71
N ARG A 46 4.18 3.97 -13.95
CA ARG A 46 2.97 4.28 -14.73
C ARG A 46 2.32 3.08 -15.37
N ASN A 47 2.81 1.89 -15.07
CA ASN A 47 2.35 0.65 -15.69
C ASN A 47 2.27 -0.43 -14.62
N ALA A 48 1.40 -1.40 -14.83
CA ALA A 48 1.36 -2.63 -14.07
C ALA A 48 1.44 -3.82 -15.02
N TYR A 49 2.06 -4.90 -14.56
CA TYR A 49 2.26 -6.14 -15.31
C TYR A 49 1.83 -7.30 -14.44
N ILE A 50 1.23 -8.29 -15.08
CA ILE A 50 0.78 -9.52 -14.44
C ILE A 50 1.61 -10.66 -14.98
N ILE A 51 2.17 -11.48 -14.10
CA ILE A 51 2.83 -12.71 -14.49
C ILE A 51 1.89 -13.87 -14.27
N ASP A 52 1.75 -14.67 -15.30
CA ASP A 52 1.08 -15.95 -15.24
C ASP A 52 2.07 -17.01 -14.76
N ASP A 53 1.98 -17.36 -13.48
CA ASP A 53 2.80 -18.36 -12.81
C ASP A 53 2.05 -19.69 -12.56
N THR A 54 0.93 -19.89 -13.22
CA THR A 54 0.08 -21.09 -13.05
C THR A 54 0.77 -22.37 -13.56
N ASN A 55 1.77 -22.24 -14.44
CA ASN A 55 2.53 -23.37 -14.94
C ASN A 55 3.66 -23.74 -13.97
N THR A 56 3.79 -25.04 -13.62
CA THR A 56 4.89 -25.53 -12.77
C THR A 56 6.26 -25.41 -13.43
N ASP A 57 6.30 -25.32 -14.76
CA ASP A 57 7.50 -25.09 -15.55
C ASP A 57 7.70 -23.57 -15.72
N VAL A 58 8.63 -23.00 -14.99
CA VAL A 58 8.93 -21.56 -15.00
C VAL A 58 9.30 -21.02 -16.38
N THR A 59 9.79 -21.88 -17.28
CA THR A 59 10.16 -21.47 -18.65
C THR A 59 8.95 -21.14 -19.53
N LYS A 60 7.75 -21.50 -19.07
CA LYS A 60 6.48 -21.22 -19.74
C LYS A 60 5.72 -20.03 -19.16
N TRP A 61 6.26 -19.40 -18.14
CA TRP A 61 5.66 -18.20 -17.59
C TRP A 61 5.73 -17.06 -18.60
N GLY A 62 4.63 -16.36 -18.74
CA GLY A 62 4.52 -15.16 -19.55
C GLY A 62 4.18 -13.94 -18.70
N TYR A 63 4.16 -12.78 -19.33
CA TYR A 63 3.63 -11.58 -18.70
C TYR A 63 2.71 -10.84 -19.66
N GLU A 64 1.75 -10.13 -19.10
CA GLU A 64 0.88 -9.25 -19.82
C GLU A 64 0.82 -7.88 -19.13
N ALA A 65 0.60 -6.82 -19.89
CA ALA A 65 0.34 -5.51 -19.31
C ALA A 65 -1.08 -5.52 -18.70
N ALA A 66 -1.21 -5.08 -17.47
CA ALA A 66 -2.54 -4.87 -16.88
C ALA A 66 -3.28 -3.78 -17.67
N GLN A 67 -4.59 -3.93 -17.83
CA GLN A 67 -5.44 -2.93 -18.50
C GLN A 67 -5.69 -1.71 -17.59
N TRP A 68 -4.63 -1.19 -17.02
CA TRP A 68 -4.67 -0.05 -16.13
C TRP A 68 -3.44 0.84 -16.38
N GLU A 69 -3.72 2.10 -16.73
CA GLU A 69 -2.70 3.13 -16.95
C GLU A 69 -2.26 3.75 -15.62
N GLY A 70 -1.74 2.94 -14.73
CA GLY A 70 -1.26 3.36 -13.43
C GLY A 70 -0.16 2.45 -12.93
N GLY A 71 0.59 2.92 -11.95
CA GLY A 71 1.69 2.19 -11.34
C GLY A 71 1.86 2.57 -9.88
N ALA A 72 2.91 2.09 -9.25
CA ALA A 72 3.25 2.44 -7.88
C ALA A 72 4.30 3.56 -7.85
N ALA A 73 4.09 4.56 -7.02
CA ALA A 73 5.05 5.64 -6.86
C ALA A 73 6.37 5.16 -6.22
N HIS A 74 6.28 4.20 -5.29
CA HIS A 74 7.41 3.67 -4.54
C HIS A 74 7.12 2.23 -4.09
N GLU A 75 8.16 1.45 -3.80
CA GLU A 75 8.05 0.05 -3.35
C GLU A 75 7.21 -0.10 -2.06
N ARG A 76 7.25 0.90 -1.16
CA ARG A 76 6.50 0.90 0.10
C ARG A 76 5.06 1.40 -0.04
N LEU A 77 4.60 1.65 -1.26
CA LEU A 77 3.27 2.19 -1.56
C LEU A 77 2.35 1.19 -2.26
N VAL A 78 2.65 -0.10 -2.07
CA VAL A 78 1.80 -1.22 -2.47
C VAL A 78 1.51 -2.07 -1.24
N CYS A 79 0.24 -2.39 -1.03
CA CYS A 79 -0.21 -3.14 0.13
C CYS A 79 -1.25 -4.19 -0.23
N LYS A 80 -1.05 -5.43 0.22
CA LYS A 80 -2.03 -6.52 0.09
C LYS A 80 -3.02 -6.47 1.24
N THR A 81 -4.30 -6.52 0.90
CA THR A 81 -5.40 -6.81 1.83
C THR A 81 -5.92 -8.22 1.56
N PRO A 82 -6.81 -8.80 2.38
CA PRO A 82 -7.34 -10.14 2.14
C PRO A 82 -8.01 -10.32 0.77
N ASN A 83 -8.64 -9.27 0.25
CA ASN A 83 -9.47 -9.35 -0.96
C ASN A 83 -9.04 -8.35 -2.04
N ASP A 84 -7.89 -7.69 -1.87
CA ASP A 84 -7.50 -6.60 -2.77
C ASP A 84 -6.01 -6.26 -2.67
N VAL A 85 -5.52 -5.49 -3.64
CA VAL A 85 -4.23 -4.80 -3.57
C VAL A 85 -4.47 -3.30 -3.66
N VAL A 86 -3.98 -2.57 -2.68
CA VAL A 86 -4.04 -1.11 -2.66
C VAL A 86 -2.70 -0.54 -3.12
N VAL A 87 -2.76 0.37 -4.08
CA VAL A 87 -1.58 0.98 -4.71
C VAL A 87 -1.72 2.50 -4.68
N VAL A 88 -0.65 3.19 -4.32
CA VAL A 88 -0.57 4.66 -4.37
C VAL A 88 0.31 5.07 -5.55
N THR A 89 -0.23 5.90 -6.43
CA THR A 89 0.45 6.38 -7.64
C THR A 89 1.30 7.61 -7.38
N GLU A 90 2.12 8.00 -8.37
CA GLU A 90 2.91 9.24 -8.32
C GLU A 90 2.05 10.50 -8.18
N ASP A 91 0.80 10.46 -8.63
CA ASP A 91 -0.14 11.58 -8.52
C ASP A 91 -0.93 11.60 -7.22
N LEU A 92 -0.57 10.73 -6.26
CA LEU A 92 -1.26 10.54 -4.98
C LEU A 92 -2.70 9.99 -5.14
N ASP A 93 -3.03 9.43 -6.30
CA ASP A 93 -4.23 8.62 -6.42
C ASP A 93 -4.03 7.29 -5.69
N ILE A 94 -5.07 6.80 -5.05
CA ILE A 94 -5.06 5.53 -4.33
C ILE A 94 -6.03 4.59 -5.02
N TYR A 95 -5.51 3.51 -5.56
CA TYR A 95 -6.29 2.53 -6.31
C TYR A 95 -6.42 1.21 -5.57
N SER A 96 -7.59 0.61 -5.74
CA SER A 96 -7.91 -0.76 -5.41
C SER A 96 -7.88 -1.60 -6.68
N LEU A 97 -7.14 -2.69 -6.68
CA LEU A 97 -7.08 -3.66 -7.78
C LEU A 97 -7.98 -4.84 -7.47
N THR A 98 -9.28 -4.63 -7.62
CA THR A 98 -10.24 -5.70 -7.39
C THR A 98 -10.26 -6.67 -8.57
N ALA A 99 -10.13 -7.96 -8.28
CA ALA A 99 -10.32 -8.99 -9.28
C ALA A 99 -11.75 -8.96 -9.82
N VAL A 100 -11.93 -8.67 -11.09
CA VAL A 100 -13.21 -8.86 -11.77
C VAL A 100 -13.33 -10.35 -12.10
N GLN A 101 -14.03 -11.10 -11.27
CA GLN A 101 -14.10 -12.56 -11.29
C GLN A 101 -14.60 -13.18 -12.60
N SER A 102 -15.15 -12.42 -13.53
CA SER A 102 -15.83 -12.99 -14.70
C SER A 102 -14.93 -13.39 -15.87
N TYR A 103 -13.72 -12.82 -16.02
CA TYR A 103 -12.87 -13.04 -17.19
C TYR A 103 -11.35 -12.98 -16.92
N GLY A 104 -10.91 -13.04 -15.67
CA GLY A 104 -9.47 -12.92 -15.35
C GLY A 104 -8.91 -11.50 -15.47
N ASP A 105 -9.74 -10.52 -15.76
CA ASP A 105 -9.34 -9.11 -15.84
C ASP A 105 -9.33 -8.47 -14.45
N TYR A 106 -8.34 -7.63 -14.21
CA TYR A 106 -8.24 -6.82 -12.98
C TYR A 106 -8.62 -5.38 -13.29
N LYS A 107 -9.59 -4.85 -12.55
CA LYS A 107 -10.05 -3.49 -12.68
C LYS A 107 -9.51 -2.63 -11.55
N ALA A 108 -8.85 -1.55 -11.90
CA ALA A 108 -8.44 -0.53 -10.93
C ALA A 108 -9.58 0.46 -10.68
N ALA A 109 -9.89 0.71 -9.41
CA ALA A 109 -10.86 1.70 -8.99
C ALA A 109 -10.22 2.68 -8.00
N SER A 110 -10.38 3.99 -8.21
CA SER A 110 -9.90 4.99 -7.27
C SER A 110 -10.70 4.93 -5.98
N LEU A 111 -9.99 4.88 -4.86
CA LEU A 111 -10.57 4.88 -3.51
C LEU A 111 -10.82 6.29 -2.97
N ILE A 112 -10.26 7.33 -3.58
CA ILE A 112 -10.31 8.70 -3.05
C ILE A 112 -11.30 9.59 -3.79
N LYS A 113 -11.57 9.35 -5.07
CA LYS A 113 -12.46 10.20 -5.88
C LYS A 113 -13.91 10.16 -5.41
N SER A 114 -14.40 8.97 -5.07
CA SER A 114 -15.77 8.80 -4.55
C SER A 114 -15.96 9.34 -3.14
N ALA A 115 -14.89 9.40 -2.35
CA ALA A 115 -14.91 9.87 -0.97
C ALA A 115 -14.77 11.39 -0.82
N HIS A 116 -14.54 12.12 -1.91
CA HIS A 116 -14.22 13.55 -1.89
C HIS A 116 -13.00 13.92 -1.03
N ILE A 117 -12.14 12.93 -0.70
CA ILE A 117 -10.90 13.16 0.06
C ILE A 117 -9.75 13.60 -0.84
N ASP A 118 -9.88 13.45 -2.14
CA ASP A 118 -8.90 13.83 -3.16
C ASP A 118 -8.48 15.30 -3.05
N ASN A 119 -9.44 16.20 -2.87
CA ASN A 119 -9.19 17.63 -2.66
C ASN A 119 -8.37 17.88 -1.39
N TRP A 120 -8.66 17.15 -0.31
CA TRP A 120 -7.90 17.29 0.93
C TRP A 120 -6.47 16.76 0.75
N ILE A 121 -6.29 15.61 0.10
CA ILE A 121 -4.97 15.03 -0.21
C ILE A 121 -4.15 16.02 -1.04
N THR A 122 -4.70 16.50 -2.14
CA THR A 122 -4.02 17.45 -3.05
C THR A 122 -3.62 18.75 -2.33
N SER A 123 -4.44 19.24 -1.41
CA SER A 123 -4.21 20.51 -0.72
C SER A 123 -3.30 20.41 0.50
N ASN A 124 -3.10 19.22 1.04
CA ASN A 124 -2.41 19.06 2.34
C ASN A 124 -1.18 18.17 2.29
N ILE A 125 -1.05 17.25 1.32
CA ILE A 125 0.04 16.29 1.27
C ILE A 125 1.18 16.80 0.39
N ASP A 126 2.41 16.71 0.90
CA ASP A 126 3.60 17.11 0.15
C ASP A 126 4.07 15.99 -0.79
N LYS A 127 3.58 16.04 -2.01
CA LYS A 127 3.93 15.08 -3.07
C LYS A 127 5.45 14.97 -3.32
N ALA A 128 6.20 16.05 -3.10
CA ALA A 128 7.66 16.04 -3.30
C ALA A 128 8.38 15.10 -2.33
N GLN A 129 7.74 14.72 -1.24
CA GLN A 129 8.27 13.80 -0.23
C GLN A 129 7.70 12.38 -0.31
N ILE A 130 7.10 12.00 -1.43
CA ILE A 130 6.43 10.71 -1.63
C ILE A 130 7.35 9.51 -1.35
N ASN A 131 8.65 9.67 -1.52
CA ASN A 131 9.66 8.65 -1.20
C ASN A 131 9.75 8.29 0.30
N LYS A 132 9.16 9.09 1.17
CA LYS A 132 9.06 8.82 2.62
C LYS A 132 7.79 8.07 2.98
N PHE A 133 6.77 8.13 2.13
CA PHE A 133 5.47 7.54 2.41
C PHE A 133 5.56 6.02 2.46
N HIS A 134 4.66 5.43 3.21
CA HIS A 134 4.49 3.98 3.23
C HIS A 134 3.05 3.61 3.61
N ILE A 135 2.66 2.42 3.21
CA ILE A 135 1.32 1.88 3.40
C ILE A 135 1.40 0.51 4.07
N ILE A 136 0.46 0.21 4.95
CA ILE A 136 0.35 -1.10 5.61
C ILE A 136 -1.11 -1.44 5.87
N TYR A 137 -1.45 -2.73 5.78
CA TYR A 137 -2.76 -3.24 6.16
C TYR A 137 -2.76 -3.68 7.62
N ASP A 138 -3.78 -3.24 8.35
CA ASP A 138 -4.07 -3.65 9.72
C ASP A 138 -5.18 -4.71 9.71
N PRO A 139 -4.87 -5.99 9.96
CA PRO A 139 -5.88 -7.04 9.93
C PRO A 139 -6.83 -7.02 11.11
N GLU A 140 -6.45 -6.42 12.26
CA GLU A 140 -7.34 -6.34 13.43
C GLU A 140 -8.41 -5.26 13.25
N LEU A 141 -8.04 -4.11 12.67
CA LEU A 141 -8.98 -3.03 12.35
C LEU A 141 -9.61 -3.19 10.95
N ARG A 142 -9.13 -4.13 10.13
CA ARG A 142 -9.49 -4.28 8.73
C ARG A 142 -9.35 -2.97 7.95
N ALA A 143 -8.22 -2.31 8.17
CA ALA A 143 -7.97 -0.98 7.63
C ALA A 143 -6.59 -0.89 6.96
N VAL A 144 -6.53 -0.11 5.91
CA VAL A 144 -5.29 0.29 5.26
C VAL A 144 -4.82 1.61 5.86
N LYS A 145 -3.58 1.66 6.31
CA LYS A 145 -2.96 2.85 6.92
C LYS A 145 -1.89 3.39 5.98
N LEU A 146 -2.09 4.60 5.49
CA LEU A 146 -1.15 5.33 4.64
C LEU A 146 -0.51 6.47 5.43
N PHE A 147 0.79 6.37 5.64
CA PHE A 147 1.59 7.37 6.36
C PHE A 147 2.20 8.37 5.39
N VAL A 148 1.94 9.65 5.63
CA VAL A 148 2.26 10.74 4.70
C VAL A 148 2.87 11.96 5.40
N VAL A 149 3.54 12.79 4.61
CA VAL A 149 4.09 14.07 5.03
C VAL A 149 3.18 15.18 4.52
N ARG A 150 2.75 16.09 5.40
CA ARG A 150 1.98 17.26 4.99
C ARG A 150 2.88 18.37 4.46
N ILE A 151 2.28 19.24 3.67
CA ILE A 151 2.94 20.47 3.17
C ILE A 151 3.48 21.27 4.37
N GLY A 152 4.74 21.67 4.27
CA GLY A 152 5.44 22.40 5.33
C GLY A 152 6.07 21.51 6.42
N GLN A 153 5.89 20.20 6.35
CA GLN A 153 6.55 19.24 7.24
C GLN A 153 7.70 18.54 6.52
N THR A 154 8.68 18.03 7.28
CA THR A 154 9.83 17.29 6.74
C THR A 154 9.82 15.81 7.11
N GLN A 155 8.93 15.43 8.01
CA GLN A 155 8.76 14.07 8.52
C GLN A 155 7.29 13.66 8.38
N ILE A 156 7.02 12.36 8.37
CA ILE A 156 5.66 11.84 8.42
C ILE A 156 4.97 12.34 9.70
N ASP A 157 3.81 12.94 9.54
CA ASP A 157 3.05 13.56 10.62
C ASP A 157 1.55 13.26 10.55
N THR A 158 1.12 12.50 9.56
CA THR A 158 -0.28 12.14 9.33
C THR A 158 -0.38 10.71 8.85
N CYS A 159 -1.40 10.01 9.35
CA CYS A 159 -1.82 8.72 8.86
C CYS A 159 -3.26 8.82 8.33
N LEU A 160 -3.45 8.50 7.05
CA LEU A 160 -4.76 8.30 6.47
C LEU A 160 -5.15 6.84 6.67
N VAL A 161 -6.31 6.60 7.24
CA VAL A 161 -6.83 5.27 7.54
C VAL A 161 -8.05 5.02 6.68
N PHE A 162 -8.00 3.94 5.92
CA PHE A 162 -9.11 3.48 5.10
C PHE A 162 -9.67 2.17 5.66
N PHE A 163 -10.86 2.22 6.23
CA PHE A 163 -11.59 1.05 6.72
C PHE A 163 -12.24 0.32 5.54
N VAL A 164 -11.71 -0.84 5.20
CA VAL A 164 -12.11 -1.59 4.00
C VAL A 164 -13.60 -1.93 4.01
N ASP A 165 -14.15 -2.28 5.17
CA ASP A 165 -15.54 -2.70 5.31
C ASP A 165 -16.56 -1.56 5.12
N LEU A 166 -16.13 -0.31 5.26
CA LEU A 166 -17.01 0.85 5.08
C LEU A 166 -17.05 1.35 3.64
N GLY A 167 -16.19 0.79 2.78
CA GLY A 167 -16.11 1.17 1.36
C GLY A 167 -15.49 2.56 1.14
N ALA A 168 -15.28 2.90 -0.14
CA ALA A 168 -14.52 4.09 -0.53
C ALA A 168 -15.18 5.40 -0.07
N GLU A 169 -16.51 5.48 -0.02
CA GLU A 169 -17.23 6.72 0.31
C GLU A 169 -17.16 7.10 1.79
N ASN A 170 -17.19 6.10 2.68
CA ASN A 170 -17.32 6.32 4.12
C ASN A 170 -16.15 5.79 4.94
N GLY A 171 -15.20 5.11 4.31
CA GLY A 171 -14.13 4.38 4.99
C GLY A 171 -12.94 5.23 5.42
N TRP A 172 -12.88 6.50 5.06
CA TRP A 172 -11.71 7.31 5.32
C TRP A 172 -11.73 8.03 6.66
N SER A 173 -10.61 7.96 7.35
CA SER A 173 -10.34 8.68 8.60
C SER A 173 -8.92 9.23 8.59
N LYS A 174 -8.67 10.23 9.41
CA LYS A 174 -7.35 10.82 9.59
C LYS A 174 -6.90 10.65 11.03
N HIS A 175 -5.79 9.96 11.23
CA HIS A 175 -5.17 9.80 12.53
C HIS A 175 -3.93 10.68 12.63
N LYS A 176 -3.75 11.27 13.78
CA LYS A 176 -2.59 12.07 14.13
C LYS A 176 -2.00 11.51 15.42
N TYR A 177 -0.77 11.11 15.37
CA TYR A 177 -0.02 10.65 16.54
C TYR A 177 0.79 11.81 17.14
N SER A 178 1.41 11.62 18.29
CA SER A 178 2.28 12.63 18.86
C SER A 178 3.51 12.86 17.95
N SER A 179 3.94 14.11 17.83
CA SER A 179 4.92 14.55 16.83
C SER A 179 6.30 13.87 16.93
N THR A 180 6.65 13.34 18.09
CA THR A 180 7.94 12.67 18.32
C THR A 180 7.94 11.21 17.95
N ASN A 181 6.75 10.59 17.80
CA ASN A 181 6.59 9.14 17.70
C ASN A 181 5.99 8.69 16.38
N PHE A 182 5.95 9.59 15.39
CA PHE A 182 5.40 9.26 14.08
C PHE A 182 6.23 8.22 13.37
N ALA A 183 5.52 7.32 12.67
CA ALA A 183 6.07 6.20 11.95
C ALA A 183 6.94 6.63 10.77
N SER A 184 8.25 6.52 10.86
CA SER A 184 9.16 6.62 9.71
C SER A 184 9.09 5.38 8.81
N CYS A 185 8.71 4.26 9.39
CA CYS A 185 8.44 2.98 8.74
C CYS A 185 7.47 2.16 9.61
N SER A 186 6.85 1.14 9.02
CA SER A 186 5.95 0.24 9.74
C SER A 186 6.11 -1.19 9.26
N THR A 187 5.79 -2.14 10.14
CA THR A 187 5.75 -3.57 9.83
C THR A 187 4.64 -4.26 10.60
N LEU A 188 4.12 -5.34 10.03
CA LEU A 188 3.13 -6.20 10.65
C LEU A 188 3.84 -7.38 11.32
N VAL A 189 3.60 -7.59 12.60
CA VAL A 189 4.21 -8.66 13.39
C VAL A 189 3.12 -9.57 13.94
N ARG A 190 3.29 -10.87 13.74
CA ARG A 190 2.44 -11.87 14.36
C ARG A 190 2.91 -12.10 15.80
N VAL A 191 2.13 -11.65 16.78
CA VAL A 191 2.48 -11.78 18.21
C VAL A 191 1.97 -13.07 18.83
N SER A 192 0.90 -13.64 18.28
CA SER A 192 0.37 -14.97 18.67
C SER A 192 -0.47 -15.55 17.53
N ALA A 193 -0.99 -16.78 17.70
CA ALA A 193 -1.90 -17.38 16.74
C ALA A 193 -3.15 -16.50 16.59
N GLY A 194 -3.35 -15.94 15.39
CA GLY A 194 -4.51 -15.09 15.04
C GLY A 194 -4.42 -13.63 15.51
N SER A 195 -3.34 -13.21 16.21
CA SER A 195 -3.15 -11.82 16.61
C SER A 195 -1.97 -11.20 15.90
N TRP A 196 -2.23 -10.07 15.26
CA TRP A 196 -1.26 -9.30 14.51
C TRP A 196 -1.20 -7.88 15.07
N LYS A 197 -0.01 -7.31 15.16
CA LYS A 197 0.20 -5.94 15.62
C LYS A 197 1.10 -5.19 14.66
N ILE A 198 0.78 -3.92 14.46
CA ILE A 198 1.63 -3.02 13.70
C ILE A 198 2.67 -2.40 14.63
N TYR A 199 3.93 -2.53 14.26
CA TYR A 199 5.04 -1.85 14.88
C TYR A 199 5.57 -0.78 13.95
N THR A 200 5.94 0.36 14.52
CA THR A 200 6.46 1.51 13.78
C THR A 200 7.79 1.95 14.34
N GLY A 201 8.70 2.34 13.46
CA GLY A 201 9.94 3.00 13.85
C GLY A 201 9.74 4.51 13.99
N GLY A 202 9.96 5.04 15.18
CA GLY A 202 9.91 6.49 15.42
C GLY A 202 11.16 7.21 14.95
N TYR A 203 11.05 8.51 14.69
CA TYR A 203 12.20 9.36 14.34
C TYR A 203 13.18 9.58 15.51
N ASN A 204 12.76 9.24 16.72
CA ASN A 204 13.58 9.26 17.93
C ASN A 204 14.40 7.98 18.17
N GLY A 205 14.32 7.01 17.23
CA GLY A 205 15.05 5.73 17.30
C GLY A 205 14.37 4.62 18.10
N PHE A 206 13.17 4.86 18.61
CA PHE A 206 12.38 3.83 19.30
C PHE A 206 11.43 3.12 18.35
N VAL A 207 11.01 1.93 18.76
CA VAL A 207 9.97 1.14 18.10
C VAL A 207 8.71 1.18 18.94
N TYR A 208 7.60 1.52 18.32
CA TYR A 208 6.29 1.63 18.97
C TYR A 208 5.32 0.60 18.42
N GLN A 209 4.47 0.06 19.28
CA GLN A 209 3.32 -0.71 18.87
C GLN A 209 2.14 0.23 18.70
N LEU A 210 1.49 0.21 17.52
CA LEU A 210 0.26 0.95 17.28
C LEU A 210 -0.95 0.23 17.89
N GLU A 211 -2.03 0.99 18.09
CA GLU A 211 -3.34 0.49 18.54
C GLU A 211 -3.23 -0.33 19.85
N THR A 212 -2.56 0.24 20.83
CA THR A 212 -2.56 -0.30 22.19
C THR A 212 -3.79 0.15 22.96
N ALA A 213 -4.18 -0.59 24.01
CA ALA A 213 -5.32 -0.22 24.86
C ALA A 213 -5.02 0.98 25.80
N THR A 214 -3.94 1.70 25.56
CA THR A 214 -3.59 2.92 26.32
C THR A 214 -4.23 4.15 25.71
N PHE A 215 -4.65 5.09 26.57
CA PHE A 215 -5.29 6.35 26.16
C PHE A 215 -4.29 7.50 25.98
N ASN A 216 -3.04 7.17 25.66
CA ASN A 216 -1.97 8.15 25.39
C ASN A 216 -0.95 7.61 24.39
N ASP A 217 -0.25 8.51 23.73
CA ASP A 217 0.87 8.22 22.84
C ASP A 217 2.17 8.44 23.63
N ASP A 218 2.81 7.35 24.06
CA ASP A 218 4.07 7.40 24.81
C ASP A 218 4.02 8.38 26.00
N GLY A 219 2.93 8.30 26.78
CA GLY A 219 2.69 9.18 27.92
C GLY A 219 2.14 10.58 27.60
N ALA A 220 2.07 10.94 26.31
CA ALA A 220 1.48 12.22 25.91
C ALA A 220 -0.02 12.07 25.62
N ALA A 221 -0.81 13.01 26.13
CA ALA A 221 -2.24 13.06 25.80
C ALA A 221 -2.44 13.40 24.31
N TYR A 222 -3.38 12.72 23.66
CA TYR A 222 -3.77 13.06 22.30
C TYR A 222 -5.20 13.66 22.27
N TYR A 223 -5.42 14.54 21.31
CA TYR A 223 -6.74 15.12 21.08
C TYR A 223 -7.54 14.18 20.17
N ASN A 224 -8.71 13.76 20.66
CA ASN A 224 -9.69 13.05 19.85
C ASN A 224 -10.83 14.02 19.54
N GLY A 225 -10.93 14.44 18.29
CA GLY A 225 -11.96 15.37 17.82
C GLY A 225 -12.85 14.72 16.78
N PHE A 226 -14.14 14.87 16.93
CA PHE A 226 -15.16 14.46 15.98
C PHE A 226 -15.88 15.69 15.44
N VAL A 227 -15.90 15.85 14.12
CA VAL A 227 -16.63 16.92 13.44
C VAL A 227 -17.79 16.31 12.69
N THR A 228 -19.01 16.57 13.10
CA THR A 228 -20.21 16.23 12.35
C THR A 228 -20.44 17.24 11.22
N PRO A 229 -20.88 16.83 10.02
CA PRO A 229 -21.41 17.77 9.07
C PRO A 229 -22.61 18.52 9.68
N TYR A 230 -22.74 19.79 9.34
CA TYR A 230 -23.92 20.59 9.73
C TYR A 230 -25.16 19.90 9.16
N ILE A 231 -26.07 19.47 10.01
CA ILE A 231 -27.38 19.00 9.59
C ILE A 231 -28.27 20.22 9.73
N ASP A 232 -28.57 20.88 8.61
CA ASP A 232 -29.65 21.87 8.55
C ASP A 232 -30.96 21.14 8.86
N ALA A 233 -31.63 21.54 9.95
CA ALA A 233 -32.92 21.02 10.37
C ALA A 233 -34.06 21.71 9.64
#